data_296267e60b18b2ef81d5aad2e8915a95
#
_entry.id   296267e60b18b2ef81d5aad2e8915a95
#
_cell.length_a   1.000
_cell.length_b   1.000
_cell.length_c   1.000
_cell.angle_alpha   90.00
_cell.angle_beta   90.00
_cell.angle_gamma   90.00
#
_symmetry.space_group_name_H-M   'P 1'
#
loop_
_entity.id
_entity.type
_entity.pdbx_description
1 polymer ?
#
loop_
_entity_poly.entity_id
_entity_poly.type
_entity_poly.pdbx_seq_one_letter_code
_entity_poly.pdbx_strand_id
1 'polypeptide(L)'
;MATSKFSFEVLKTCKQSGARLGLLHTPHGDIHTPVYMPVGTVATVKAMTPREMLEIGTEIMLSNTYHLHLRPGEDLIREAGGLHKFMSWPKPILTDSGGFQVFSLSGIRKIKEEGVAFQSHLDGSHRFISPEISMDIQHALGSDIMMAFDVCTAYPCDHATAEDAMHRTHRWAKRCQQHHADDDQVLFGIVQGAFFKDLRIESAKTLRDMDFFGYGIGGLSVGEPKPVMYDMLEAIMPHMAAEKPRYLMGVGSPDCLIEGALRGVDMFDCVLATRIARNGTCFTHDGRVVIKNAQYAHDFRPLDEHCDCYTCQNFSRAYIRHLFKAGEITGARLASIHNLRFLIRLMEQVKQAIQEDRLLDFRNEFFSHYDMSRNF
;
A
#
# COMPACT_ATOMS: atom_id res chain seq x y z
N MET A 1 6.43 -6.73 33.50
CA MET A 1 6.83 -6.76 32.10
C MET A 1 6.05 -5.66 31.42
N ALA A 2 6.69 -4.65 30.82
CA ALA A 2 5.98 -3.66 30.02
C ALA A 2 5.30 -4.41 28.86
N THR A 3 3.99 -4.29 28.71
CA THR A 3 3.27 -4.81 27.55
C THR A 3 3.82 -4.09 26.31
N SER A 4 4.28 -4.84 25.31
CA SER A 4 4.71 -4.27 24.03
C SER A 4 3.62 -3.35 23.49
N LYS A 5 3.98 -2.15 23.04
CA LYS A 5 3.04 -1.20 22.41
C LYS A 5 2.48 -1.71 21.08
N PHE A 6 3.12 -2.75 20.53
CA PHE A 6 2.73 -3.37 19.27
C PHE A 6 2.51 -4.87 19.47
N SER A 7 1.47 -5.38 18.87
CA SER A 7 1.23 -6.83 18.75
C SER A 7 0.38 -7.13 17.54
N PHE A 8 0.51 -8.33 16.99
CA PHE A 8 -0.36 -8.83 15.94
C PHE A 8 -0.96 -10.16 16.36
N GLU A 9 -2.26 -10.30 16.19
CA GLU A 9 -3.00 -11.51 16.50
C GLU A 9 -3.82 -11.95 15.28
N VAL A 10 -3.74 -13.23 14.93
CA VAL A 10 -4.63 -13.86 13.93
C VAL A 10 -5.89 -14.34 14.63
N LEU A 11 -7.00 -13.65 14.40
CA LEU A 11 -8.28 -13.91 15.04
C LEU A 11 -9.03 -15.09 14.41
N LYS A 12 -8.89 -15.26 13.09
CA LYS A 12 -9.59 -16.31 12.33
C LYS A 12 -8.88 -16.58 11.00
N THR A 13 -8.90 -17.84 10.58
CA THR A 13 -8.53 -18.25 9.21
C THR A 13 -9.77 -18.79 8.49
N CYS A 14 -10.00 -18.36 7.26
CA CYS A 14 -11.13 -18.77 6.44
C CYS A 14 -10.98 -20.26 6.03
N LYS A 15 -12.05 -21.05 6.19
CA LYS A 15 -12.02 -22.48 5.83
C LYS A 15 -11.90 -22.74 4.32
N GLN A 16 -12.34 -21.78 3.49
CA GLN A 16 -12.30 -21.91 2.03
C GLN A 16 -10.96 -21.50 1.40
N SER A 17 -10.06 -20.83 2.17
CA SER A 17 -8.86 -20.22 1.59
C SER A 17 -7.78 -19.96 2.64
N GLY A 18 -6.62 -19.42 2.23
CA GLY A 18 -5.57 -18.95 3.13
C GLY A 18 -5.84 -17.59 3.79
N ALA A 19 -6.99 -16.98 3.51
CA ALA A 19 -7.36 -15.67 4.04
C ALA A 19 -7.54 -15.70 5.57
N ARG A 20 -7.18 -14.60 6.22
CA ARG A 20 -7.24 -14.51 7.67
C ARG A 20 -7.72 -13.13 8.13
N LEU A 21 -8.42 -13.09 9.23
CA LEU A 21 -8.68 -11.88 10.01
C LEU A 21 -7.57 -11.74 11.04
N GLY A 22 -7.05 -10.54 11.17
CA GLY A 22 -6.05 -10.21 12.18
C GLY A 22 -6.33 -8.87 12.84
N LEU A 23 -5.68 -8.66 13.98
CA LEU A 23 -5.70 -7.41 14.72
C LEU A 23 -4.26 -6.99 14.99
N LEU A 24 -3.86 -5.85 14.45
CA LEU A 24 -2.56 -5.23 14.67
C LEU A 24 -2.75 -4.03 15.60
N HIS A 25 -2.22 -4.13 16.84
CA HIS A 25 -2.21 -3.05 17.81
C HIS A 25 -1.02 -2.13 17.56
N THR A 26 -1.27 -0.81 17.61
CA THR A 26 -0.24 0.24 17.54
C THR A 26 -0.53 1.35 18.55
N PRO A 27 0.44 2.23 18.87
CA PRO A 27 0.22 3.38 19.74
C PRO A 27 -0.87 4.34 19.27
N HIS A 28 -1.13 4.40 17.94
CA HIS A 28 -2.13 5.28 17.35
C HIS A 28 -3.46 4.58 17.02
N GLY A 29 -3.64 3.33 17.47
CA GLY A 29 -4.89 2.59 17.37
C GLY A 29 -4.75 1.24 16.69
N ASP A 30 -5.86 0.54 16.63
CA ASP A 30 -5.97 -0.82 16.12
C ASP A 30 -6.22 -0.82 14.62
N ILE A 31 -5.67 -1.84 13.94
CA ILE A 31 -5.81 -2.09 12.52
C ILE A 31 -6.40 -3.48 12.32
N HIS A 32 -7.60 -3.55 11.73
CA HIS A 32 -8.29 -4.81 11.43
C HIS A 32 -7.94 -5.28 10.03
N THR A 33 -7.17 -6.37 9.94
CA THR A 33 -6.74 -6.92 8.65
C THR A 33 -7.71 -7.98 8.11
N PRO A 34 -7.81 -8.16 6.78
CA PRO A 34 -7.06 -7.45 5.75
C PRO A 34 -7.49 -6.00 5.57
N VAL A 35 -6.53 -5.11 5.25
CA VAL A 35 -6.75 -3.67 5.18
C VAL A 35 -6.13 -3.04 3.93
N TYR A 36 -6.80 -2.04 3.35
CA TYR A 36 -6.25 -1.18 2.30
C TYR A 36 -5.77 0.15 2.89
N MET A 37 -4.54 0.54 2.58
CA MET A 37 -3.90 1.77 3.02
C MET A 37 -3.92 2.83 1.91
N PRO A 38 -4.66 3.93 2.05
CA PRO A 38 -4.51 5.08 1.17
C PRO A 38 -3.10 5.67 1.25
N VAL A 39 -2.59 6.16 0.10
CA VAL A 39 -1.22 6.66 0.01
C VAL A 39 -1.17 8.17 0.15
N GLY A 40 -0.54 8.64 1.22
CA GLY A 40 -0.24 10.04 1.54
C GLY A 40 1.19 10.42 1.16
N THR A 41 1.50 10.55 -0.14
CA THR A 41 2.86 10.67 -0.69
C THR A 41 3.69 11.80 -0.07
N VAL A 42 3.11 12.97 0.16
CA VAL A 42 3.78 14.16 0.72
C VAL A 42 3.00 14.66 1.95
N ALA A 43 2.85 13.80 2.95
CA ALA A 43 2.06 14.05 4.15
C ALA A 43 0.57 14.39 3.85
N THR A 44 0.04 13.89 2.73
CA THR A 44 -1.37 14.05 2.38
C THR A 44 -1.80 13.01 1.36
N VAL A 45 -2.98 12.43 1.54
CA VAL A 45 -3.69 11.71 0.49
C VAL A 45 -4.24 12.75 -0.49
N LYS A 46 -3.89 12.64 -1.77
CA LYS A 46 -4.17 13.70 -2.75
C LYS A 46 -5.65 14.03 -2.84
N ALA A 47 -5.95 15.32 -2.69
CA ALA A 47 -7.30 15.92 -2.70
C ALA A 47 -8.18 15.51 -1.49
N MET A 48 -7.60 14.99 -0.40
CA MET A 48 -8.32 14.58 0.80
C MET A 48 -7.78 15.26 2.05
N THR A 49 -8.65 15.64 2.95
CA THR A 49 -8.30 16.09 4.30
C THR A 49 -8.28 14.90 5.27
N PRO A 50 -7.56 14.98 6.41
CA PRO A 50 -7.62 13.95 7.46
C PRO A 50 -9.04 13.64 7.94
N ARG A 51 -9.88 14.65 8.06
CA ARG A 51 -11.30 14.48 8.44
C ARG A 51 -12.04 13.58 7.45
N GLU A 52 -11.92 13.83 6.15
CA GLU A 52 -12.56 12.99 5.12
C GLU A 52 -12.00 11.57 5.10
N MET A 53 -10.70 11.40 5.39
CA MET A 53 -10.09 10.09 5.53
C MET A 53 -10.68 9.29 6.72
N LEU A 54 -10.96 9.96 7.83
CA LEU A 54 -11.65 9.35 8.98
C LEU A 54 -13.11 9.01 8.64
N GLU A 55 -13.81 9.92 7.97
CA GLU A 55 -15.22 9.74 7.56
C GLU A 55 -15.43 8.54 6.62
N ILE A 56 -14.46 8.24 5.76
CA ILE A 56 -14.51 7.06 4.88
C ILE A 56 -14.03 5.76 5.54
N GLY A 57 -13.62 5.79 6.81
CA GLY A 57 -13.24 4.61 7.58
C GLY A 57 -11.78 4.17 7.41
N THR A 58 -10.85 5.08 7.09
CA THR A 58 -9.42 4.75 7.00
C THR A 58 -8.86 4.38 8.37
N GLU A 59 -8.29 3.19 8.50
CA GLU A 59 -7.66 2.72 9.75
C GLU A 59 -6.17 3.03 9.80
N ILE A 60 -5.49 3.01 8.66
CA ILE A 60 -4.05 3.28 8.51
C ILE A 60 -3.79 3.91 7.14
N MET A 61 -2.77 4.75 7.03
CA MET A 61 -2.30 5.26 5.74
C MET A 61 -0.82 5.01 5.53
N LEU A 62 -0.38 5.04 4.28
CA LEU A 62 1.03 4.98 3.90
C LEU A 62 1.55 6.37 3.55
N SER A 63 2.76 6.70 3.99
CA SER A 63 3.51 7.88 3.56
C SER A 63 4.87 7.50 2.96
N ASN A 64 5.34 8.28 1.97
CA ASN A 64 6.54 7.91 1.23
C ASN A 64 7.79 8.62 1.75
N THR A 65 8.72 7.86 2.30
CA THR A 65 9.99 8.32 2.87
C THR A 65 10.81 9.15 1.87
N TYR A 66 11.00 8.67 0.66
CA TYR A 66 11.74 9.38 -0.40
C TYR A 66 11.20 10.78 -0.67
N HIS A 67 9.89 10.91 -0.84
CA HIS A 67 9.27 12.20 -1.15
C HIS A 67 9.36 13.16 0.02
N LEU A 68 9.17 12.69 1.24
CA LEU A 68 9.21 13.49 2.46
C LEU A 68 10.65 13.94 2.80
N HIS A 69 11.65 13.08 2.55
CA HIS A 69 13.06 13.43 2.65
C HIS A 69 13.45 14.56 1.68
N LEU A 70 12.98 14.52 0.43
CA LEU A 70 13.25 15.57 -0.52
C LEU A 70 12.48 16.86 -0.23
N ARG A 71 11.23 16.74 0.27
CA ARG A 71 10.37 17.89 0.58
C ARG A 71 9.23 17.48 1.52
N PRO A 72 9.07 18.07 2.69
CA PRO A 72 9.79 19.27 3.18
C PRO A 72 11.15 18.97 3.82
N GLY A 73 11.56 17.72 3.97
CA GLY A 73 12.69 17.24 4.74
C GLY A 73 12.28 16.69 6.10
N GLU A 74 12.95 15.64 6.53
CA GLU A 74 12.67 14.94 7.79
C GLU A 74 12.90 15.81 9.04
N ASP A 75 13.85 16.74 8.99
CA ASP A 75 14.15 17.63 10.12
C ASP A 75 12.96 18.54 10.45
N LEU A 76 12.33 19.14 9.42
CA LEU A 76 11.12 19.95 9.61
C LEU A 76 9.98 19.12 10.20
N ILE A 77 9.79 17.90 9.73
CA ILE A 77 8.73 17.02 10.24
C ILE A 77 9.02 16.61 11.69
N ARG A 78 10.28 16.34 12.04
CA ARG A 78 10.72 16.07 13.42
C ARG A 78 10.44 17.26 14.33
N GLU A 79 10.78 18.49 13.91
CA GLU A 79 10.49 19.72 14.65
C GLU A 79 8.98 19.93 14.87
N ALA A 80 8.14 19.54 13.90
CA ALA A 80 6.69 19.57 14.01
C ALA A 80 6.12 18.49 14.96
N GLY A 81 6.96 17.57 15.45
CA GLY A 81 6.58 16.47 16.33
C GLY A 81 6.11 15.20 15.61
N GLY A 82 6.65 14.95 14.41
CA GLY A 82 6.37 13.77 13.56
C GLY A 82 5.18 13.96 12.61
N LEU A 83 4.98 12.99 11.72
CA LEU A 83 3.93 13.03 10.69
C LEU A 83 2.53 13.17 11.25
N HIS A 84 2.22 12.49 12.36
CA HIS A 84 0.91 12.53 12.99
C HIS A 84 0.49 13.96 13.34
N LYS A 85 1.39 14.72 13.97
CA LYS A 85 1.15 16.13 14.30
C LYS A 85 1.20 17.03 13.08
N PHE A 86 2.19 16.81 12.21
CA PHE A 86 2.40 17.64 11.01
C PHE A 86 1.19 17.64 10.08
N MET A 87 0.54 16.48 9.89
CA MET A 87 -0.62 16.35 9.02
C MET A 87 -1.96 16.26 9.77
N SER A 88 -1.97 16.37 11.10
CA SER A 88 -3.15 16.22 11.96
C SER A 88 -3.87 14.87 11.75
N TRP A 89 -3.11 13.78 11.65
CA TRP A 89 -3.63 12.45 11.45
C TRP A 89 -3.51 11.62 12.74
N PRO A 90 -4.64 11.18 13.36
CA PRO A 90 -4.61 10.52 14.67
C PRO A 90 -4.49 8.99 14.62
N LYS A 91 -4.49 8.39 13.43
CA LYS A 91 -4.49 6.94 13.22
C LYS A 91 -3.10 6.45 12.78
N PRO A 92 -2.84 5.11 12.76
CA PRO A 92 -1.55 4.55 12.34
C PRO A 92 -1.05 5.05 10.99
N ILE A 93 0.28 5.14 10.89
CA ILE A 93 1.01 5.45 9.65
C ILE A 93 2.06 4.37 9.41
N LEU A 94 2.15 3.89 8.17
CA LEU A 94 3.27 3.12 7.66
C LEU A 94 4.12 4.02 6.74
N THR A 95 5.44 4.03 6.90
CA THR A 95 6.37 4.65 5.93
C THR A 95 7.06 3.57 5.12
N ASP A 96 7.11 3.75 3.79
CA ASP A 96 7.93 2.90 2.94
C ASP A 96 9.43 3.16 3.16
N SER A 97 10.29 2.30 2.59
CA SER A 97 11.74 2.45 2.73
C SER A 97 12.35 3.58 1.89
N GLY A 98 11.63 4.08 0.89
CA GLY A 98 12.13 4.97 -0.16
C GLY A 98 12.87 4.24 -1.30
N GLY A 99 13.17 2.96 -1.18
CA GLY A 99 13.95 2.18 -2.15
C GLY A 99 13.31 2.15 -3.54
N PHE A 100 12.02 1.85 -3.63
CA PHE A 100 11.29 1.80 -4.91
C PHE A 100 11.27 3.15 -5.64
N GLN A 101 11.10 4.27 -4.93
CA GLN A 101 11.04 5.61 -5.53
C GLN A 101 12.41 6.02 -6.06
N VAL A 102 13.50 5.72 -5.34
CA VAL A 102 14.86 5.90 -5.85
C VAL A 102 15.05 5.05 -7.11
N PHE A 103 14.50 3.84 -7.14
CA PHE A 103 14.54 2.97 -8.30
C PHE A 103 13.74 3.52 -9.49
N SER A 104 12.52 4.00 -9.29
CA SER A 104 11.58 4.33 -10.36
C SER A 104 11.66 5.78 -10.86
N LEU A 105 12.04 6.74 -9.99
CA LEU A 105 11.98 8.18 -10.28
C LEU A 105 13.32 8.82 -10.57
N SER A 106 14.45 8.23 -10.14
CA SER A 106 15.77 8.79 -10.45
C SER A 106 16.26 8.28 -11.80
N GLY A 107 16.42 9.19 -12.76
CA GLY A 107 16.96 8.87 -14.08
C GLY A 107 18.44 8.42 -14.02
N ILE A 108 19.20 8.92 -13.05
CA ILE A 108 20.60 8.58 -12.81
C ILE A 108 20.71 8.06 -11.38
N ARG A 109 21.04 6.78 -11.22
CA ARG A 109 21.27 6.13 -9.93
C ARG A 109 22.46 5.19 -10.00
N LYS A 110 23.15 5.04 -8.89
CA LYS A 110 24.24 4.09 -8.73
C LYS A 110 24.04 3.30 -7.44
N ILE A 111 23.70 2.03 -7.58
CA ILE A 111 23.52 1.11 -6.46
C ILE A 111 24.88 0.51 -6.12
N LYS A 112 25.28 0.60 -4.86
CA LYS A 112 26.47 -0.03 -4.28
C LYS A 112 26.07 -0.77 -3.01
N GLU A 113 27.02 -1.47 -2.39
CA GLU A 113 26.78 -2.17 -1.12
C GLU A 113 26.47 -1.19 0.04
N GLU A 114 27.10 -0.01 0.00
CA GLU A 114 26.91 1.02 1.03
C GLU A 114 25.53 1.67 0.98
N GLY A 115 24.90 1.73 -0.21
CA GLY A 115 23.61 2.40 -0.43
C GLY A 115 23.44 2.84 -1.88
N VAL A 116 22.55 3.80 -2.10
CA VAL A 116 22.18 4.30 -3.42
C VAL A 116 22.48 5.79 -3.55
N ALA A 117 23.35 6.15 -4.50
CA ALA A 117 23.53 7.53 -4.93
C ALA A 117 22.57 7.83 -6.10
N PHE A 118 21.87 8.96 -6.05
CA PHE A 118 20.89 9.35 -7.06
C PHE A 118 20.79 10.87 -7.22
N GLN A 119 20.15 11.31 -8.31
CA GLN A 119 19.76 12.71 -8.49
C GLN A 119 18.31 12.93 -8.11
N SER A 120 18.05 13.96 -7.31
CA SER A 120 16.70 14.41 -6.96
C SER A 120 15.92 14.82 -8.23
N HIS A 121 14.73 14.28 -8.40
CA HIS A 121 13.83 14.66 -9.50
C HIS A 121 13.23 16.07 -9.35
N LEU A 122 13.39 16.70 -8.17
CA LEU A 122 12.87 18.05 -7.90
C LEU A 122 13.81 19.14 -8.36
N ASP A 123 15.11 19.00 -8.09
CA ASP A 123 16.10 20.05 -8.26
C ASP A 123 17.43 19.56 -8.87
N GLY A 124 17.55 18.26 -9.18
CA GLY A 124 18.75 17.66 -9.74
C GLY A 124 19.92 17.51 -8.76
N SER A 125 19.74 17.82 -7.47
CA SER A 125 20.80 17.69 -6.46
C SER A 125 21.21 16.23 -6.27
N HIS A 126 22.52 16.01 -6.03
CA HIS A 126 23.03 14.69 -5.71
C HIS A 126 22.65 14.31 -4.28
N ARG A 127 22.13 13.10 -4.12
CA ARG A 127 21.70 12.53 -2.85
C ARG A 127 22.26 11.13 -2.68
N PHE A 128 22.31 10.69 -1.42
CA PHE A 128 22.71 9.34 -1.06
C PHE A 128 21.81 8.83 0.06
N ILE A 129 21.30 7.61 -0.09
CA ILE A 129 20.53 6.92 0.96
C ILE A 129 21.18 5.55 1.18
N SER A 130 21.53 5.25 2.44
CA SER A 130 21.91 3.93 2.92
C SER A 130 20.75 3.30 3.72
N PRO A 131 20.84 2.01 4.08
CA PRO A 131 19.91 1.42 5.04
C PRO A 131 19.77 2.22 6.33
N GLU A 132 20.89 2.68 6.91
CA GLU A 132 20.91 3.46 8.15
C GLU A 132 20.23 4.83 7.97
N ILE A 133 20.55 5.54 6.88
CA ILE A 133 19.94 6.83 6.55
C ILE A 133 18.41 6.68 6.35
N SER A 134 17.97 5.59 5.68
CA SER A 134 16.55 5.32 5.53
C SER A 134 15.87 5.12 6.88
N MET A 135 16.51 4.43 7.83
CA MET A 135 15.99 4.29 9.19
C MET A 135 15.94 5.64 9.91
N ASP A 136 17.00 6.45 9.85
CA ASP A 136 17.05 7.78 10.49
C ASP A 136 15.94 8.70 9.99
N ILE A 137 15.67 8.66 8.67
CA ILE A 137 14.56 9.43 8.07
C ILE A 137 13.22 8.94 8.63
N GLN A 138 12.97 7.63 8.63
CA GLN A 138 11.70 7.06 9.11
C GLN A 138 11.51 7.29 10.62
N HIS A 139 12.58 7.23 11.43
CA HIS A 139 12.54 7.63 12.85
C HIS A 139 12.13 9.10 13.01
N ALA A 140 12.69 10.00 12.20
CA ALA A 140 12.34 11.41 12.21
C ALA A 140 10.89 11.67 11.77
N LEU A 141 10.38 10.88 10.83
CA LEU A 141 8.99 10.94 10.39
C LEU A 141 8.02 10.46 11.47
N GLY A 142 8.42 9.54 12.35
CA GLY A 142 7.63 9.07 13.49
C GLY A 142 6.39 8.27 13.07
N SER A 143 6.53 7.38 12.07
CA SER A 143 5.47 6.42 11.68
C SER A 143 5.38 5.27 12.70
N ASP A 144 4.25 4.55 12.75
CA ASP A 144 4.12 3.36 13.58
C ASP A 144 4.89 2.17 13.00
N ILE A 145 4.85 2.02 11.68
CA ILE A 145 5.46 0.91 10.95
C ILE A 145 6.48 1.45 9.95
N MET A 146 7.69 0.94 10.01
CA MET A 146 8.79 1.24 9.11
C MET A 146 9.11 0.06 8.21
N MET A 147 9.60 0.32 7.00
CA MET A 147 10.05 -0.70 6.06
C MET A 147 11.57 -0.72 5.95
N ALA A 148 12.17 -1.91 5.94
CA ALA A 148 13.59 -2.08 5.67
C ALA A 148 13.94 -1.59 4.25
N PHE A 149 15.13 -1.00 4.08
CA PHE A 149 15.60 -0.53 2.78
C PHE A 149 15.91 -1.72 1.87
N ASP A 150 15.40 -1.71 0.64
CA ASP A 150 15.43 -2.85 -0.28
C ASP A 150 15.86 -2.47 -1.70
N VAL A 151 16.14 -3.47 -2.51
CA VAL A 151 16.44 -3.33 -3.94
C VAL A 151 15.36 -4.01 -4.75
N CYS A 152 14.52 -3.19 -5.41
CA CYS A 152 13.51 -3.67 -6.35
C CYS A 152 14.11 -3.82 -7.74
N THR A 153 13.82 -4.92 -8.43
CA THR A 153 14.20 -5.17 -9.84
C THR A 153 13.04 -4.84 -10.78
N ALA A 154 13.37 -4.48 -12.02
CA ALA A 154 12.37 -4.27 -13.08
C ALA A 154 11.81 -5.59 -13.61
N TYR A 155 10.67 -5.54 -14.27
CA TYR A 155 10.16 -6.64 -15.08
C TYR A 155 10.34 -6.32 -16.58
N PRO A 156 10.84 -7.27 -17.40
CA PRO A 156 11.49 -8.53 -16.99
C PRO A 156 12.93 -8.30 -16.49
N CYS A 157 13.47 -9.25 -15.74
CA CYS A 157 14.89 -9.32 -15.40
C CYS A 157 15.38 -10.79 -15.48
N ASP A 158 16.70 -10.97 -15.60
CA ASP A 158 17.30 -12.30 -15.52
C ASP A 158 17.45 -12.78 -14.07
N HIS A 159 17.64 -14.10 -13.90
CA HIS A 159 17.74 -14.74 -12.59
C HIS A 159 18.92 -14.19 -11.76
N ALA A 160 20.09 -14.03 -12.36
CA ALA A 160 21.30 -13.58 -11.66
C ALA A 160 21.15 -12.14 -11.15
N THR A 161 20.52 -11.26 -11.93
CA THR A 161 20.19 -9.88 -11.50
C THR A 161 19.21 -9.89 -10.32
N ALA A 162 18.19 -10.74 -10.37
CA ALA A 162 17.21 -10.89 -9.29
C ALA A 162 17.87 -11.43 -8.01
N GLU A 163 18.76 -12.43 -8.14
CA GLU A 163 19.50 -13.04 -7.04
C GLU A 163 20.43 -12.05 -6.33
N ASP A 164 21.23 -11.27 -7.09
CA ASP A 164 22.11 -10.22 -6.53
C ASP A 164 21.30 -9.16 -5.76
N ALA A 165 20.18 -8.70 -6.35
CA ALA A 165 19.29 -7.72 -5.72
C ALA A 165 18.65 -8.26 -4.43
N MET A 166 18.21 -9.53 -4.44
CA MET A 166 17.64 -10.21 -3.29
C MET A 166 18.68 -10.34 -2.16
N HIS A 167 19.86 -10.84 -2.45
CA HIS A 167 20.93 -11.00 -1.45
C HIS A 167 21.37 -9.65 -0.87
N ARG A 168 21.43 -8.60 -1.68
CA ARG A 168 21.69 -7.23 -1.20
C ARG A 168 20.57 -6.74 -0.29
N THR A 169 19.32 -6.98 -0.65
CA THR A 169 18.17 -6.68 0.21
C THR A 169 18.29 -7.36 1.57
N HIS A 170 18.70 -8.63 1.63
CA HIS A 170 18.91 -9.33 2.91
C HIS A 170 20.01 -8.70 3.75
N ARG A 171 21.15 -8.34 3.14
CA ARG A 171 22.23 -7.65 3.88
C ARG A 171 21.78 -6.28 4.39
N TRP A 172 21.05 -5.54 3.57
CA TRP A 172 20.49 -4.24 3.96
C TRP A 172 19.39 -4.36 5.03
N ALA A 173 18.54 -5.38 4.95
CA ALA A 173 17.54 -5.67 5.98
C ALA A 173 18.21 -5.91 7.35
N LYS A 174 19.32 -6.66 7.39
CA LYS A 174 20.10 -6.86 8.61
C LYS A 174 20.69 -5.55 9.15
N ARG A 175 21.22 -4.68 8.28
CA ARG A 175 21.73 -3.36 8.67
C ARG A 175 20.61 -2.46 9.22
N CYS A 176 19.44 -2.44 8.57
CA CYS A 176 18.27 -1.74 9.09
C CYS A 176 17.89 -2.24 10.48
N GLN A 177 17.81 -3.55 10.68
CA GLN A 177 17.47 -4.15 11.98
C GLN A 177 18.50 -3.82 13.07
N GLN A 178 19.79 -3.79 12.73
CA GLN A 178 20.85 -3.43 13.67
C GLN A 178 20.86 -1.94 14.04
N HIS A 179 20.40 -1.09 13.13
CA HIS A 179 20.31 0.36 13.33
C HIS A 179 19.00 0.79 14.00
N HIS A 180 17.94 -0.02 13.86
CA HIS A 180 16.65 0.23 14.49
C HIS A 180 16.71 -0.11 15.98
N ALA A 181 16.59 0.90 16.83
CA ALA A 181 16.68 0.77 18.29
C ALA A 181 15.50 1.44 19.02
N ASP A 182 14.39 1.71 18.30
CA ASP A 182 13.23 2.43 18.85
C ASP A 182 12.09 1.46 19.16
N ASP A 183 11.60 1.48 20.41
CA ASP A 183 10.44 0.68 20.86
C ASP A 183 9.09 1.35 20.47
N ASP A 184 9.11 2.57 19.94
CA ASP A 184 7.92 3.32 19.53
C ASP A 184 7.53 3.11 18.06
N GLN A 185 8.34 2.35 17.33
CA GLN A 185 8.11 1.98 15.93
C GLN A 185 8.48 0.52 15.70
N VAL A 186 7.80 -0.16 14.78
CA VAL A 186 8.14 -1.54 14.38
C VAL A 186 8.67 -1.60 12.96
N LEU A 187 9.61 -2.52 12.72
CA LEU A 187 10.27 -2.70 11.45
C LEU A 187 9.76 -3.95 10.72
N PHE A 188 9.39 -3.78 9.44
CA PHE A 188 9.06 -4.87 8.52
C PHE A 188 10.23 -5.14 7.57
N GLY A 189 10.58 -6.42 7.39
CA GLY A 189 11.48 -6.88 6.33
C GLY A 189 10.74 -6.99 4.99
N ILE A 190 11.45 -6.90 3.85
CA ILE A 190 10.84 -6.97 2.52
C ILE A 190 11.35 -8.19 1.76
N VAL A 191 10.43 -9.12 1.45
CA VAL A 191 10.69 -10.29 0.60
C VAL A 191 10.86 -9.83 -0.85
N GLN A 192 12.02 -10.12 -1.44
CA GLN A 192 12.36 -9.86 -2.83
C GLN A 192 12.63 -11.19 -3.57
N GLY A 193 13.05 -11.17 -4.83
CA GLY A 193 13.33 -12.36 -5.65
C GLY A 193 12.64 -12.31 -7.02
N ALA A 194 12.17 -11.12 -7.43
CA ALA A 194 11.51 -10.87 -8.71
C ALA A 194 10.40 -11.90 -9.00
N PHE A 195 10.49 -12.62 -10.11
CA PHE A 195 9.47 -13.57 -10.59
C PHE A 195 9.98 -15.01 -10.58
N PHE A 196 10.98 -15.30 -9.72
CA PHE A 196 11.61 -16.61 -9.57
C PHE A 196 11.19 -17.23 -8.25
N LYS A 197 10.45 -18.36 -8.31
CA LYS A 197 9.89 -19.03 -7.12
C LYS A 197 10.97 -19.45 -6.11
N ASP A 198 12.09 -19.97 -6.60
CA ASP A 198 13.23 -20.38 -5.78
C ASP A 198 13.79 -19.21 -4.97
N LEU A 199 14.07 -18.07 -5.62
CA LEU A 199 14.56 -16.87 -4.96
C LEU A 199 13.53 -16.30 -3.96
N ARG A 200 12.25 -16.27 -4.33
CA ARG A 200 11.17 -15.83 -3.44
C ARG A 200 11.07 -16.67 -2.17
N ILE A 201 11.17 -18.00 -2.32
CA ILE A 201 11.14 -18.94 -1.20
C ILE A 201 12.37 -18.76 -0.31
N GLU A 202 13.56 -18.62 -0.90
CA GLU A 202 14.79 -18.30 -0.17
C GLU A 202 14.64 -17.01 0.63
N SER A 203 14.18 -15.94 -0.01
CA SER A 203 13.98 -14.63 0.63
C SER A 203 12.99 -14.72 1.79
N ALA A 204 11.86 -15.39 1.61
CA ALA A 204 10.86 -15.56 2.66
C ALA A 204 11.43 -16.29 3.88
N LYS A 205 12.20 -17.37 3.67
CA LYS A 205 12.86 -18.12 4.76
C LYS A 205 13.91 -17.27 5.47
N THR A 206 14.79 -16.62 4.70
CA THR A 206 15.87 -15.78 5.26
C THR A 206 15.31 -14.66 6.14
N LEU A 207 14.29 -13.96 5.68
CA LEU A 207 13.69 -12.86 6.46
C LEU A 207 12.88 -13.37 7.65
N ARG A 208 12.20 -14.51 7.53
CA ARG A 208 11.55 -15.17 8.67
C ARG A 208 12.57 -15.47 9.78
N ASP A 209 13.73 -16.02 9.41
CA ASP A 209 14.79 -16.39 10.35
C ASP A 209 15.49 -15.15 10.97
N MET A 210 15.37 -13.97 10.35
CA MET A 210 15.77 -12.67 10.91
C MET A 210 14.76 -12.12 11.94
N ASP A 211 13.55 -12.67 12.00
CA ASP A 211 12.52 -12.38 13.00
C ASP A 211 12.04 -10.92 13.04
N PHE A 212 11.70 -10.34 11.88
CA PHE A 212 11.05 -9.02 11.82
C PHE A 212 9.64 -9.05 12.45
N PHE A 213 9.13 -7.86 12.86
CA PHE A 213 7.78 -7.74 13.37
C PHE A 213 6.71 -8.13 12.32
N GLY A 214 6.97 -7.82 11.05
CA GLY A 214 6.12 -8.17 9.91
C GLY A 214 6.92 -8.22 8.61
N TYR A 215 6.25 -8.55 7.51
CA TYR A 215 6.90 -8.75 6.22
C TYR A 215 6.17 -8.05 5.09
N GLY A 216 6.88 -7.18 4.36
CA GLY A 216 6.50 -6.70 3.05
C GLY A 216 6.79 -7.74 1.97
N ILE A 217 5.94 -7.82 0.97
CA ILE A 217 6.13 -8.59 -0.27
C ILE A 217 6.34 -7.57 -1.37
N GLY A 218 7.60 -7.28 -1.67
CA GLY A 218 7.99 -6.27 -2.64
C GLY A 218 8.30 -6.85 -4.03
N GLY A 219 8.56 -5.98 -5.00
CA GLY A 219 8.97 -6.36 -6.35
C GLY A 219 7.93 -7.11 -7.17
N LEU A 220 6.65 -6.95 -6.83
CA LEU A 220 5.50 -7.42 -7.59
C LEU A 220 4.64 -6.21 -8.03
N SER A 221 3.75 -6.39 -9.01
CA SER A 221 2.97 -5.31 -9.64
C SER A 221 3.84 -4.22 -10.28
N VAL A 222 4.96 -4.64 -10.88
CA VAL A 222 5.93 -3.78 -11.57
C VAL A 222 5.91 -3.97 -13.10
N GLY A 223 4.86 -4.60 -13.63
CA GLY A 223 4.64 -4.80 -15.07
C GLY A 223 4.40 -6.25 -15.49
N GLU A 224 4.51 -7.21 -14.58
CA GLU A 224 4.19 -8.61 -14.83
C GLU A 224 2.69 -8.85 -14.97
N PRO A 225 2.27 -9.91 -15.70
CA PRO A 225 0.88 -10.37 -15.71
C PRO A 225 0.42 -10.79 -14.30
N LYS A 226 -0.83 -10.47 -13.94
CA LYS A 226 -1.40 -10.80 -12.62
C LYS A 226 -1.25 -12.27 -12.19
N PRO A 227 -1.43 -13.28 -13.09
CA PRO A 227 -1.20 -14.68 -12.72
C PRO A 227 0.21 -14.94 -12.21
N VAL A 228 1.24 -14.27 -12.75
CA VAL A 228 2.63 -14.41 -12.27
C VAL A 228 2.75 -13.90 -10.84
N MET A 229 2.14 -12.74 -10.53
CA MET A 229 2.09 -12.23 -9.16
C MET A 229 1.41 -13.23 -8.20
N TYR A 230 0.28 -13.80 -8.59
CA TYR A 230 -0.45 -14.77 -7.76
C TYR A 230 0.37 -16.05 -7.53
N ASP A 231 1.06 -16.53 -8.55
CA ASP A 231 1.98 -17.68 -8.45
C ASP A 231 3.13 -17.43 -7.46
N MET A 232 3.66 -16.20 -7.42
CA MET A 232 4.71 -15.83 -6.46
C MET A 232 4.17 -15.77 -5.04
N LEU A 233 2.95 -15.25 -4.83
CA LEU A 233 2.30 -15.26 -3.52
C LEU A 233 2.10 -16.68 -3.03
N GLU A 234 1.55 -17.58 -3.85
CA GLU A 234 1.32 -18.99 -3.50
C GLU A 234 2.63 -19.71 -3.12
N ALA A 235 3.73 -19.39 -3.83
CA ALA A 235 5.02 -19.99 -3.56
C ALA A 235 5.61 -19.59 -2.19
N ILE A 236 5.41 -18.34 -1.74
CA ILE A 236 6.04 -17.85 -0.51
C ILE A 236 5.19 -18.06 0.75
N MET A 237 3.86 -18.06 0.64
CA MET A 237 2.97 -18.10 1.82
C MET A 237 3.24 -19.24 2.80
N PRO A 238 3.56 -20.48 2.35
CA PRO A 238 3.92 -21.57 3.26
C PRO A 238 5.23 -21.36 4.03
N HIS A 239 6.06 -20.42 3.60
CA HIS A 239 7.38 -20.16 4.17
C HIS A 239 7.43 -18.88 5.03
N MET A 240 6.38 -18.08 5.01
CA MET A 240 6.25 -16.88 5.85
C MET A 240 5.68 -17.24 7.23
N ALA A 241 6.11 -16.50 8.26
CA ALA A 241 5.59 -16.69 9.62
C ALA A 241 4.06 -16.49 9.65
N ALA A 242 3.35 -17.46 10.23
CA ALA A 242 1.88 -17.44 10.25
C ALA A 242 1.32 -16.41 11.24
N GLU A 243 2.06 -16.15 12.32
CA GLU A 243 1.70 -15.25 13.41
C GLU A 243 2.08 -13.78 13.17
N LYS A 244 2.62 -13.45 12.00
CA LYS A 244 3.10 -12.09 11.67
C LYS A 244 2.31 -11.48 10.51
N PRO A 245 2.16 -10.13 10.46
CA PRO A 245 1.45 -9.46 9.39
C PRO A 245 2.23 -9.52 8.06
N ARG A 246 1.49 -9.63 6.96
CA ARG A 246 1.99 -9.76 5.58
C ARG A 246 1.43 -8.64 4.72
N TYR A 247 2.29 -7.83 4.15
CA TYR A 247 1.94 -6.65 3.40
C TYR A 247 2.37 -6.78 1.93
N LEU A 248 1.41 -6.84 0.99
CA LEU A 248 1.66 -6.82 -0.46
C LEU A 248 1.76 -5.37 -0.94
N MET A 249 2.97 -4.96 -1.30
CA MET A 249 3.31 -3.57 -1.57
C MET A 249 2.85 -3.12 -2.97
N GLY A 250 2.25 -1.93 -3.04
CA GLY A 250 1.90 -1.26 -4.29
C GLY A 250 0.70 -1.85 -5.04
N VAL A 251 -0.07 -2.75 -4.43
CA VAL A 251 -1.20 -3.46 -5.05
C VAL A 251 -2.53 -2.98 -4.48
N GLY A 252 -3.46 -2.55 -5.36
CA GLY A 252 -4.72 -1.97 -4.89
C GLY A 252 -5.83 -1.87 -5.94
N SER A 253 -5.81 -2.69 -7.00
CA SER A 253 -7.01 -2.87 -7.83
C SER A 253 -7.99 -3.81 -7.12
N PRO A 254 -9.33 -3.63 -7.29
CA PRO A 254 -10.33 -4.41 -6.55
C PRO A 254 -10.12 -5.93 -6.66
N ASP A 255 -9.81 -6.42 -7.83
CA ASP A 255 -9.53 -7.83 -8.09
C ASP A 255 -8.27 -8.33 -7.36
N CYS A 256 -7.18 -7.55 -7.39
CA CYS A 256 -5.94 -7.92 -6.71
C CYS A 256 -6.07 -7.88 -5.18
N LEU A 257 -6.93 -7.02 -4.63
CA LEU A 257 -7.22 -7.00 -3.19
C LEU A 257 -7.89 -8.31 -2.76
N ILE A 258 -8.91 -8.77 -3.50
CA ILE A 258 -9.62 -10.02 -3.20
C ILE A 258 -8.67 -11.22 -3.37
N GLU A 259 -7.95 -11.31 -4.50
CA GLU A 259 -7.04 -12.41 -4.81
C GLU A 259 -5.83 -12.47 -3.86
N GLY A 260 -5.32 -11.31 -3.43
CA GLY A 260 -4.26 -11.23 -2.42
C GLY A 260 -4.74 -11.69 -1.04
N ALA A 261 -5.92 -11.23 -0.61
CA ALA A 261 -6.52 -11.66 0.65
C ALA A 261 -6.79 -13.16 0.69
N LEU A 262 -7.32 -13.75 -0.40
CA LEU A 262 -7.51 -15.20 -0.55
C LEU A 262 -6.23 -15.99 -0.30
N ARG A 263 -5.07 -15.43 -0.66
CA ARG A 263 -3.74 -16.03 -0.49
C ARG A 263 -3.08 -15.70 0.86
N GLY A 264 -3.79 -15.03 1.77
CA GLY A 264 -3.31 -14.74 3.11
C GLY A 264 -2.49 -13.47 3.26
N VAL A 265 -2.69 -12.49 2.38
CA VAL A 265 -2.17 -11.13 2.53
C VAL A 265 -3.07 -10.32 3.47
N ASP A 266 -2.45 -9.55 4.38
CA ASP A 266 -3.15 -8.78 5.41
C ASP A 266 -3.24 -7.29 5.08
N MET A 267 -2.26 -6.72 4.38
CA MET A 267 -2.15 -5.28 4.15
C MET A 267 -1.86 -4.99 2.69
N PHE A 268 -2.45 -3.90 2.18
CA PHE A 268 -2.31 -3.46 0.79
C PHE A 268 -2.22 -1.95 0.73
N ASP A 269 -1.50 -1.42 -0.26
CA ASP A 269 -1.51 0.01 -0.60
C ASP A 269 -1.51 0.21 -2.10
N CYS A 270 -2.07 1.27 -2.58
CA CYS A 270 -1.83 1.73 -3.94
C CYS A 270 -2.30 3.18 -4.16
N VAL A 271 -1.57 3.93 -4.96
CA VAL A 271 -2.00 5.26 -5.41
C VAL A 271 -3.11 5.21 -6.47
N LEU A 272 -3.46 4.02 -6.97
CA LEU A 272 -4.40 3.83 -8.10
C LEU A 272 -5.73 4.55 -7.87
N ALA A 273 -6.35 4.37 -6.70
CA ALA A 273 -7.66 4.93 -6.38
C ALA A 273 -7.72 6.44 -6.62
N THR A 274 -6.78 7.19 -6.04
CA THR A 274 -6.72 8.66 -6.18
C THR A 274 -6.14 9.10 -7.52
N ARG A 275 -5.24 8.31 -8.12
CA ARG A 275 -4.65 8.61 -9.43
C ARG A 275 -5.71 8.58 -10.53
N ILE A 276 -6.51 7.52 -10.61
CA ILE A 276 -7.56 7.40 -11.63
C ILE A 276 -8.73 8.35 -11.34
N ALA A 277 -9.08 8.55 -10.07
CA ALA A 277 -10.12 9.52 -9.66
C ALA A 277 -9.84 10.92 -10.18
N ARG A 278 -8.62 11.43 -9.99
CA ARG A 278 -8.21 12.75 -10.49
C ARG A 278 -8.25 12.86 -12.01
N ASN A 279 -8.22 11.74 -12.72
CA ASN A 279 -8.39 11.67 -14.17
C ASN A 279 -9.84 11.40 -14.60
N GLY A 280 -10.77 11.34 -13.66
CA GLY A 280 -12.20 11.13 -13.92
C GLY A 280 -12.61 9.69 -14.14
N THR A 281 -11.84 8.72 -13.62
CA THR A 281 -12.22 7.31 -13.61
C THR A 281 -12.60 6.89 -12.20
N CYS A 282 -13.80 6.32 -12.04
CA CYS A 282 -14.35 5.88 -10.76
C CYS A 282 -14.60 4.37 -10.77
N PHE A 283 -14.39 3.72 -9.63
CA PHE A 283 -14.86 2.36 -9.40
C PHE A 283 -16.37 2.37 -9.17
N THR A 284 -17.06 1.34 -9.61
CA THR A 284 -18.47 1.10 -9.28
C THR A 284 -18.69 -0.38 -9.05
N HIS A 285 -19.85 -0.75 -8.53
CA HIS A 285 -20.25 -2.14 -8.34
C HIS A 285 -20.12 -2.97 -9.65
N ASP A 286 -20.41 -2.38 -10.80
CA ASP A 286 -20.40 -3.06 -12.11
C ASP A 286 -19.07 -2.90 -12.87
N GLY A 287 -18.03 -2.34 -12.24
CA GLY A 287 -16.74 -2.08 -12.87
C GLY A 287 -16.39 -0.59 -12.94
N ARG A 288 -15.52 -0.20 -13.86
CA ARG A 288 -15.03 1.18 -13.94
C ARG A 288 -15.90 2.06 -14.84
N VAL A 289 -16.11 3.31 -14.41
CA VAL A 289 -16.76 4.33 -15.24
C VAL A 289 -15.79 5.51 -15.46
N VAL A 290 -15.72 5.98 -16.70
CA VAL A 290 -15.00 7.21 -17.07
C VAL A 290 -16.04 8.33 -17.12
N ILE A 291 -16.14 9.10 -16.02
CA ILE A 291 -17.22 10.06 -15.80
C ILE A 291 -17.25 11.20 -16.83
N LYS A 292 -16.15 11.46 -17.50
CA LYS A 292 -16.06 12.48 -18.56
C LYS A 292 -16.79 12.12 -19.87
N ASN A 293 -17.21 10.86 -20.05
CA ASN A 293 -17.90 10.38 -21.25
C ASN A 293 -19.26 11.07 -21.43
N ALA A 294 -19.67 11.25 -22.68
CA ALA A 294 -20.89 11.99 -23.06
C ALA A 294 -22.17 11.37 -22.50
N GLN A 295 -22.22 10.04 -22.39
CA GLN A 295 -23.37 9.31 -21.85
C GLN A 295 -23.79 9.73 -20.43
N TYR A 296 -22.88 10.31 -19.63
CA TYR A 296 -23.17 10.78 -18.28
C TYR A 296 -23.62 12.26 -18.22
N ALA A 297 -23.80 12.94 -19.36
CA ALA A 297 -24.20 14.34 -19.38
C ALA A 297 -25.58 14.60 -18.75
N HIS A 298 -26.50 13.64 -18.89
CA HIS A 298 -27.87 13.67 -18.37
C HIS A 298 -28.14 12.51 -17.40
N ASP A 299 -27.09 11.90 -16.83
CA ASP A 299 -27.23 10.83 -15.83
C ASP A 299 -27.27 11.44 -14.43
N PHE A 300 -28.48 11.53 -13.84
CA PHE A 300 -28.71 12.12 -12.52
C PHE A 300 -28.60 11.09 -11.38
N ARG A 301 -28.22 9.84 -11.67
CA ARG A 301 -27.94 8.84 -10.67
C ARG A 301 -26.59 9.12 -9.98
N PRO A 302 -26.33 8.57 -8.76
CA PRO A 302 -25.01 8.64 -8.13
C PRO A 302 -23.93 7.91 -8.96
N LEU A 303 -22.65 8.08 -8.59
CA LEU A 303 -21.56 7.32 -9.22
C LEU A 303 -21.80 5.82 -9.11
N ASP A 304 -22.20 5.37 -7.94
CA ASP A 304 -22.55 3.99 -7.63
C ASP A 304 -23.74 3.97 -6.67
N GLU A 305 -24.83 3.30 -7.06
CA GLU A 305 -26.07 3.21 -6.28
C GLU A 305 -25.89 2.36 -5.01
N HIS A 306 -24.87 1.52 -4.96
CA HIS A 306 -24.53 0.67 -3.82
C HIS A 306 -23.54 1.33 -2.85
N CYS A 307 -23.05 2.55 -3.13
CA CYS A 307 -22.01 3.21 -2.35
C CYS A 307 -22.61 4.20 -1.34
N ASP A 308 -22.12 4.12 -0.10
CA ASP A 308 -22.54 4.96 1.04
C ASP A 308 -21.69 6.25 1.22
N CYS A 309 -20.76 6.54 0.32
CA CYS A 309 -19.88 7.70 0.48
C CYS A 309 -20.60 9.04 0.30
N TYR A 310 -20.02 10.10 0.87
CA TYR A 310 -20.53 11.46 0.74
C TYR A 310 -20.83 11.86 -0.71
N THR A 311 -19.96 11.46 -1.65
CA THR A 311 -20.15 11.78 -3.07
C THR A 311 -21.42 11.15 -3.63
N CYS A 312 -21.65 9.85 -3.40
CA CYS A 312 -22.81 9.15 -3.94
C CYS A 312 -24.12 9.56 -3.28
N GLN A 313 -24.09 9.97 -2.01
CA GLN A 313 -25.27 10.42 -1.29
C GLN A 313 -25.75 11.84 -1.71
N ASN A 314 -24.84 12.66 -2.28
CA ASN A 314 -25.15 14.07 -2.49
C ASN A 314 -25.06 14.52 -3.95
N PHE A 315 -24.35 13.79 -4.84
CA PHE A 315 -24.03 14.28 -6.17
C PHE A 315 -24.31 13.24 -7.26
N SER A 316 -24.80 13.74 -8.40
CA SER A 316 -25.07 12.91 -9.56
C SER A 316 -23.84 12.79 -10.48
N ARG A 317 -23.84 11.77 -11.33
CA ARG A 317 -22.85 11.58 -12.41
C ARG A 317 -22.79 12.82 -13.33
N ALA A 318 -23.94 13.39 -13.69
CA ALA A 318 -24.03 14.60 -14.51
C ALA A 318 -23.28 15.78 -13.88
N TYR A 319 -23.48 16.03 -12.57
CA TYR A 319 -22.79 17.11 -11.86
C TYR A 319 -21.28 16.87 -11.76
N ILE A 320 -20.86 15.66 -11.38
CA ILE A 320 -19.43 15.32 -11.29
C ILE A 320 -18.76 15.44 -12.68
N ARG A 321 -19.44 14.97 -13.73
CA ARG A 321 -18.98 15.16 -15.12
C ARG A 321 -18.82 16.64 -15.46
N HIS A 322 -19.80 17.48 -15.09
CA HIS A 322 -19.73 18.92 -15.30
C HIS A 322 -18.47 19.50 -14.66
N LEU A 323 -18.19 19.17 -13.39
CA LEU A 323 -17.00 19.65 -12.69
C LEU A 323 -15.69 19.27 -13.41
N PHE A 324 -15.59 18.02 -13.89
CA PHE A 324 -14.42 17.60 -14.68
C PHE A 324 -14.30 18.33 -16.01
N LYS A 325 -15.41 18.63 -16.68
CA LYS A 325 -15.41 19.38 -17.94
C LYS A 325 -15.09 20.86 -17.74
N ALA A 326 -15.49 21.42 -16.61
CA ALA A 326 -15.18 22.80 -16.21
C ALA A 326 -13.75 22.96 -15.63
N GLY A 327 -13.02 21.85 -15.38
CA GLY A 327 -11.70 21.90 -14.76
C GLY A 327 -11.73 22.19 -13.25
N GLU A 328 -12.88 22.00 -12.60
CA GLU A 328 -13.06 22.26 -11.18
C GLU A 328 -12.41 21.21 -10.30
N ILE A 329 -11.59 21.62 -9.34
CA ILE A 329 -10.86 20.74 -8.41
C ILE A 329 -11.80 19.85 -7.61
N THR A 330 -13.00 20.35 -7.29
CA THR A 330 -14.04 19.61 -6.55
C THR A 330 -14.40 18.28 -7.22
N GLY A 331 -14.39 18.21 -8.58
CA GLY A 331 -14.64 16.97 -9.31
C GLY A 331 -13.64 15.88 -8.96
N ALA A 332 -12.35 16.21 -8.96
CA ALA A 332 -11.28 15.27 -8.59
C ALA A 332 -11.36 14.86 -7.11
N ARG A 333 -11.74 15.78 -6.21
CA ARG A 333 -11.93 15.51 -4.78
C ARG A 333 -13.09 14.54 -4.55
N LEU A 334 -14.26 14.81 -5.10
CA LEU A 334 -15.45 13.94 -4.96
C LEU A 334 -15.19 12.53 -5.52
N ALA A 335 -14.53 12.43 -6.66
CA ALA A 335 -14.13 11.15 -7.24
C ALA A 335 -13.11 10.40 -6.35
N SER A 336 -12.18 11.12 -5.67
CA SER A 336 -11.20 10.51 -4.76
C SER A 336 -11.87 9.99 -3.49
N ILE A 337 -12.79 10.73 -2.87
CA ILE A 337 -13.62 10.28 -1.74
C ILE A 337 -14.32 8.96 -2.10
N HIS A 338 -14.96 8.95 -3.26
CA HIS A 338 -15.70 7.77 -3.72
C HIS A 338 -14.78 6.56 -3.94
N ASN A 339 -13.69 6.71 -4.70
CA ASN A 339 -12.80 5.59 -5.01
C ASN A 339 -12.12 5.02 -3.77
N LEU A 340 -11.75 5.85 -2.81
CA LEU A 340 -11.16 5.38 -1.56
C LEU A 340 -12.19 4.65 -0.71
N ARG A 341 -13.41 5.21 -0.55
CA ARG A 341 -14.49 4.53 0.18
C ARG A 341 -14.86 3.20 -0.45
N PHE A 342 -14.87 3.13 -1.79
CA PHE A 342 -15.11 1.88 -2.52
C PHE A 342 -14.12 0.79 -2.11
N LEU A 343 -12.81 1.07 -2.10
CA LEU A 343 -11.79 0.07 -1.73
C LEU A 343 -11.83 -0.28 -0.23
N ILE A 344 -12.06 0.69 0.65
CA ILE A 344 -12.20 0.45 2.09
C ILE A 344 -13.41 -0.45 2.33
N ARG A 345 -14.57 -0.13 1.71
CA ARG A 345 -15.78 -0.95 1.82
C ARG A 345 -15.59 -2.36 1.24
N LEU A 346 -14.85 -2.49 0.14
CA LEU A 346 -14.49 -3.80 -0.40
C LEU A 346 -13.72 -4.63 0.62
N MET A 347 -12.79 -4.03 1.36
CA MET A 347 -12.06 -4.73 2.41
C MET A 347 -12.94 -5.05 3.63
N GLU A 348 -13.93 -4.22 3.96
CA GLU A 348 -14.96 -4.54 4.96
C GLU A 348 -15.77 -5.78 4.55
N GLN A 349 -16.19 -5.87 3.28
CA GLN A 349 -16.90 -7.02 2.72
C GLN A 349 -16.01 -8.28 2.69
N VAL A 350 -14.74 -8.16 2.34
CA VAL A 350 -13.75 -9.25 2.40
C VAL A 350 -13.62 -9.76 3.84
N LYS A 351 -13.47 -8.86 4.83
CA LYS A 351 -13.42 -9.24 6.26
C LYS A 351 -14.69 -9.99 6.68
N GLN A 352 -15.87 -9.51 6.29
CA GLN A 352 -17.14 -10.18 6.58
C GLN A 352 -17.20 -11.57 5.94
N ALA A 353 -16.80 -11.72 4.69
CA ALA A 353 -16.79 -13.01 4.00
C ALA A 353 -15.80 -14.01 4.62
N ILE A 354 -14.64 -13.54 5.14
CA ILE A 354 -13.70 -14.36 5.93
C ILE A 354 -14.38 -14.81 7.24
N GLN A 355 -15.07 -13.89 7.94
CA GLN A 355 -15.77 -14.19 9.18
C GLN A 355 -16.84 -15.27 8.98
N GLU A 356 -17.49 -15.29 7.82
CA GLU A 356 -18.55 -16.23 7.43
C GLU A 356 -18.00 -17.52 6.75
N ASP A 357 -16.68 -17.66 6.60
CA ASP A 357 -16.03 -18.78 5.89
C ASP A 357 -16.46 -18.93 4.42
N ARG A 358 -16.76 -17.82 3.71
CA ARG A 358 -17.31 -17.82 2.34
C ARG A 358 -16.54 -16.91 1.36
N LEU A 359 -15.26 -16.69 1.58
CA LEU A 359 -14.51 -15.73 0.75
C LEU A 359 -14.39 -16.15 -0.73
N LEU A 360 -14.32 -17.45 -1.04
CA LEU A 360 -14.36 -17.93 -2.43
C LEU A 360 -15.72 -17.66 -3.09
N ASP A 361 -16.81 -17.82 -2.34
CA ASP A 361 -18.15 -17.51 -2.84
C ASP A 361 -18.29 -16.01 -3.09
N PHE A 362 -17.85 -15.18 -2.16
CA PHE A 362 -17.82 -13.72 -2.32
C PHE A 362 -16.99 -13.29 -3.56
N ARG A 363 -15.82 -13.90 -3.75
CA ARG A 363 -15.01 -13.67 -4.95
C ARG A 363 -15.78 -13.97 -6.24
N ASN A 364 -16.44 -15.12 -6.30
CA ASN A 364 -17.20 -15.52 -7.48
C ASN A 364 -18.41 -14.60 -7.71
N GLU A 365 -19.12 -14.20 -6.66
CA GLU A 365 -20.21 -13.22 -6.69
C GLU A 365 -19.67 -11.88 -7.23
N PHE A 366 -18.58 -11.36 -6.67
CA PHE A 366 -17.97 -10.10 -7.10
C PHE A 366 -17.62 -10.11 -8.59
N PHE A 367 -16.95 -11.15 -9.07
CA PHE A 367 -16.54 -11.23 -10.48
C PHE A 367 -17.67 -11.59 -11.44
N SER A 368 -18.84 -12.02 -10.96
CA SER A 368 -20.00 -12.27 -11.80
C SER A 368 -20.63 -10.97 -12.34
N HIS A 369 -20.47 -9.85 -11.64
CA HIS A 369 -21.02 -8.56 -12.02
C HIS A 369 -19.96 -7.48 -12.30
N TYR A 370 -18.75 -7.58 -11.71
CA TYR A 370 -17.69 -6.59 -11.91
C TYR A 370 -17.01 -6.77 -13.27
N ASP A 371 -17.21 -5.82 -14.17
CA ASP A 371 -16.62 -5.86 -15.54
C ASP A 371 -15.09 -5.70 -15.51
N MET A 372 -14.39 -6.83 -15.65
CA MET A 372 -12.93 -6.89 -15.69
C MET A 372 -12.33 -6.41 -17.02
N SER A 373 -13.11 -6.36 -18.10
CA SER A 373 -12.62 -5.96 -19.42
C SER A 373 -12.14 -4.51 -19.48
N ARG A 374 -12.57 -3.69 -18.54
CA ARG A 374 -12.18 -2.30 -18.38
C ARG A 374 -11.02 -2.08 -17.41
N ASN A 375 -10.40 -3.15 -16.92
CA ASN A 375 -9.22 -3.06 -16.05
C ASN A 375 -7.94 -2.89 -16.88
N PHE A 376 -6.93 -2.18 -16.33
CA PHE A 376 -5.63 -1.98 -16.99
C PHE A 376 -4.86 -3.26 -17.13
#